data_b2d2468c8ebe66a21d78974062240827
#
_entry.id   b2d2468c8ebe66a21d78974062240827
#
_cell.length_a   1.000
_cell.length_b   1.000
_cell.length_c   1.000
_cell.angle_alpha   90.00
_cell.angle_beta   90.00
_cell.angle_gamma   90.00
#
_symmetry.space_group_name_H-M   'P 1'
#
loop_
_entity.id
_entity.type
_entity.pdbx_description
1 polymer ?
#
loop_
_entity_poly.entity_id
_entity_poly.type
_entity_poly.pdbx_seq_one_letter_code
_entity_poly.pdbx_strand_id
1 'polypeptide(L)'
;MINEFYKDMTGKGSIIRQFFDYANKKGAEIGMENIYNFSIGNPSVPVPQTFTDRMIELLQTEDPVKLHSYSPSLGLPSTRQAVADSLNKRFGMNYTMDHIFMTSAAASALAHALRCVTKDGDEVITFAPYFPEYVPYVTGTGATLTVIPADITTFQINFEEFEKALNPNVQAILINSPNNPSGIVYSTATITKLADILRAKEKEYGHPIYLISDEPYREIVFAGVDAPFISKLYENTICCYSFSKSVSLPGERIGYMAVNPACEDAKLLVLMAGQISRFTGHNCPPSIIQMAVESVLDQTSDLSIYETNKNILYKELTRIGYEMVEPGGTFYMFPRALTEDANEFCWRAAKELNLI
;
A
#
# COMPACT_ATOMS: atom_id res chain seq x y z
N MET A 1 -26.76 -20.41 11.55
CA MET A 1 -26.79 -19.01 11.05
C MET A 1 -25.33 -18.60 10.80
N ILE A 2 -25.02 -18.11 9.62
CA ILE A 2 -23.66 -17.62 9.27
C ILE A 2 -23.68 -16.10 9.25
N ASN A 3 -22.50 -15.46 9.30
CA ASN A 3 -22.39 -14.00 9.23
C ASN A 3 -22.64 -13.53 7.78
N GLU A 4 -23.76 -12.88 7.54
CA GLU A 4 -24.19 -12.43 6.20
C GLU A 4 -23.22 -11.41 5.59
N PHE A 5 -22.58 -10.56 6.40
CA PHE A 5 -21.58 -9.60 5.93
C PHE A 5 -20.43 -10.30 5.16
N TYR A 6 -19.84 -11.33 5.76
CA TYR A 6 -18.78 -12.10 5.11
C TYR A 6 -19.27 -12.99 3.99
N LYS A 7 -20.51 -13.51 4.11
CA LYS A 7 -21.15 -14.29 3.02
C LYS A 7 -21.30 -13.44 1.76
N ASP A 8 -21.77 -12.19 1.90
CA ASP A 8 -21.93 -11.27 0.78
C ASP A 8 -20.60 -10.94 0.09
N MET A 9 -19.51 -10.88 0.85
CA MET A 9 -18.16 -10.69 0.31
C MET A 9 -17.72 -11.87 -0.57
N THR A 10 -18.13 -13.11 -0.26
CA THR A 10 -17.76 -14.28 -1.07
C THR A 10 -18.43 -14.30 -2.45
N GLY A 11 -19.62 -13.71 -2.56
CA GLY A 11 -20.35 -13.60 -3.84
C GLY A 11 -19.85 -12.46 -4.75
N LYS A 12 -19.16 -11.48 -4.18
CA LYS A 12 -18.62 -10.30 -4.89
C LYS A 12 -17.11 -10.45 -5.14
N GLY A 13 -16.66 -11.63 -5.56
CA GLY A 13 -15.22 -11.88 -5.81
C GLY A 13 -14.56 -10.75 -6.62
N SER A 14 -13.39 -10.30 -6.17
CA SER A 14 -12.61 -9.27 -6.87
C SER A 14 -12.46 -9.63 -8.35
N ILE A 15 -12.74 -8.70 -9.23
CA ILE A 15 -12.56 -8.88 -10.69
C ILE A 15 -11.13 -9.31 -11.01
N ILE A 16 -10.14 -8.78 -10.29
CA ILE A 16 -8.72 -9.16 -10.40
C ILE A 16 -8.54 -10.65 -10.13
N ARG A 17 -9.20 -11.18 -9.10
CA ARG A 17 -9.14 -12.61 -8.76
C ARG A 17 -9.80 -13.47 -9.83
N GLN A 18 -10.91 -13.03 -10.40
CA GLN A 18 -11.58 -13.74 -11.49
C GLN A 18 -10.64 -13.85 -12.71
N PHE A 19 -9.95 -12.78 -13.07
CA PHE A 19 -8.95 -12.80 -14.15
C PHE A 19 -7.77 -13.72 -13.83
N PHE A 20 -7.28 -13.68 -12.59
CA PHE A 20 -6.19 -14.56 -12.16
C PHE A 20 -6.59 -16.04 -12.23
N ASP A 21 -7.76 -16.39 -11.72
CA ASP A 21 -8.29 -17.77 -11.77
C ASP A 21 -8.51 -18.22 -13.23
N TYR A 22 -9.00 -17.31 -14.09
CA TYR A 22 -9.14 -17.55 -15.52
C TYR A 22 -7.76 -17.79 -16.19
N ALA A 23 -6.76 -16.97 -15.88
CA ALA A 23 -5.39 -17.12 -16.39
C ALA A 23 -4.81 -18.49 -16.06
N ASN A 24 -4.93 -18.89 -14.79
CA ASN A 24 -4.41 -20.19 -14.33
C ASN A 24 -5.13 -21.37 -15.02
N LYS A 25 -6.47 -21.31 -15.13
CA LYS A 25 -7.25 -22.33 -15.80
C LYS A 25 -6.88 -22.41 -17.28
N LYS A 26 -6.85 -21.29 -17.97
CA LYS A 26 -6.51 -21.23 -19.40
C LYS A 26 -5.08 -21.66 -19.66
N GLY A 27 -4.13 -21.23 -18.81
CA GLY A 27 -2.73 -21.62 -18.91
C GLY A 27 -2.49 -23.13 -18.69
N ALA A 28 -3.31 -23.77 -17.84
CA ALA A 28 -3.28 -25.24 -17.71
C ALA A 28 -3.76 -25.98 -18.97
N GLU A 29 -4.61 -25.32 -19.80
CA GLU A 29 -5.12 -25.91 -21.07
C GLU A 29 -4.15 -25.72 -22.24
N ILE A 30 -3.51 -24.54 -22.35
CA ILE A 30 -2.75 -24.16 -23.55
C ILE A 30 -1.24 -23.91 -23.30
N GLY A 31 -0.77 -24.01 -22.04
CA GLY A 31 0.55 -23.63 -21.59
C GLY A 31 0.59 -22.18 -21.07
N MET A 32 1.23 -21.97 -19.91
CA MET A 32 1.36 -20.62 -19.30
C MET A 32 2.16 -19.65 -20.16
N GLU A 33 3.07 -20.14 -20.98
CA GLU A 33 3.86 -19.36 -21.94
C GLU A 33 3.02 -18.71 -23.04
N ASN A 34 1.78 -19.17 -23.23
CA ASN A 34 0.81 -18.61 -24.20
C ASN A 34 -0.21 -17.65 -23.54
N ILE A 35 0.00 -17.30 -22.27
CA ILE A 35 -0.83 -16.36 -21.52
C ILE A 35 -0.04 -15.08 -21.27
N TYR A 36 -0.54 -13.96 -21.73
CA TYR A 36 -0.02 -12.62 -21.44
C TYR A 36 -0.71 -12.07 -20.18
N ASN A 37 -0.17 -12.46 -18.99
CA ASN A 37 -0.83 -12.18 -17.73
C ASN A 37 -0.33 -10.88 -17.08
N PHE A 38 -1.18 -9.85 -17.06
CA PHE A 38 -0.98 -8.56 -16.40
C PHE A 38 -1.93 -8.34 -15.22
N SER A 39 -2.64 -9.37 -14.78
CA SER A 39 -3.72 -9.25 -13.78
C SER A 39 -3.24 -9.06 -12.34
N ILE A 40 -2.04 -9.56 -11.99
CA ILE A 40 -1.52 -9.49 -10.62
C ILE A 40 -0.18 -8.75 -10.58
N GLY A 41 -0.12 -7.75 -9.69
CA GLY A 41 1.08 -7.00 -9.37
C GLY A 41 2.06 -7.78 -8.51
N ASN A 42 2.65 -8.85 -9.04
CA ASN A 42 3.72 -9.57 -8.37
C ASN A 42 5.08 -9.05 -8.86
N PRO A 43 6.04 -8.71 -7.97
CA PRO A 43 7.39 -8.34 -8.39
C PRO A 43 8.02 -9.41 -9.28
N SER A 44 8.67 -8.97 -10.37
CA SER A 44 9.33 -9.86 -11.34
C SER A 44 10.86 -9.80 -11.25
N VAL A 45 11.40 -9.08 -10.27
CA VAL A 45 12.83 -8.94 -10.02
C VAL A 45 13.24 -9.71 -8.77
N PRO A 46 14.46 -10.27 -8.72
CA PRO A 46 14.91 -11.04 -7.55
C PRO A 46 15.08 -10.14 -6.32
N VAL A 47 14.97 -10.76 -5.14
CA VAL A 47 15.32 -10.14 -3.86
C VAL A 47 16.82 -9.80 -3.85
N PRO A 48 17.24 -8.71 -3.15
CA PRO A 48 18.65 -8.41 -2.96
C PRO A 48 19.39 -9.59 -2.29
N GLN A 49 20.57 -9.94 -2.80
CA GLN A 49 21.37 -11.07 -2.31
C GLN A 49 21.67 -10.96 -0.81
N THR A 50 21.85 -9.73 -0.30
CA THR A 50 22.07 -9.44 1.13
C THR A 50 20.97 -9.99 2.04
N PHE A 51 19.71 -10.03 1.59
CA PHE A 51 18.62 -10.65 2.36
C PHE A 51 18.82 -12.18 2.44
N THR A 52 19.11 -12.82 1.33
CA THR A 52 19.36 -14.28 1.28
C THR A 52 20.57 -14.67 2.13
N ASP A 53 21.66 -13.92 2.03
CA ASP A 53 22.88 -14.15 2.82
C ASP A 53 22.60 -13.99 4.33
N ARG A 54 21.84 -12.96 4.70
CA ARG A 54 21.44 -12.75 6.09
C ARG A 54 20.54 -13.86 6.63
N MET A 55 19.61 -14.37 5.83
CA MET A 55 18.79 -15.55 6.20
C MET A 55 19.65 -16.78 6.49
N ILE A 56 20.61 -17.05 5.61
CA ILE A 56 21.54 -18.18 5.78
C ILE A 56 22.38 -18.00 7.05
N GLU A 57 22.94 -16.82 7.24
CA GLU A 57 23.72 -16.49 8.44
C GLU A 57 22.93 -16.71 9.73
N LEU A 58 21.69 -16.17 9.81
CA LEU A 58 20.81 -16.32 10.95
C LEU A 58 20.55 -17.80 11.29
N LEU A 59 20.27 -18.62 10.27
CA LEU A 59 20.02 -20.05 10.45
C LEU A 59 21.27 -20.82 10.94
N GLN A 60 22.48 -20.35 10.60
CA GLN A 60 23.73 -21.01 10.95
C GLN A 60 24.32 -20.56 12.27
N THR A 61 24.10 -19.31 12.67
CA THR A 61 24.86 -18.67 13.74
C THR A 61 24.03 -18.19 14.93
N GLU A 62 22.74 -17.89 14.73
CA GLU A 62 21.91 -17.38 15.83
C GLU A 62 21.46 -18.53 16.74
N ASP A 63 21.26 -18.24 18.03
CA ASP A 63 20.69 -19.19 18.98
C ASP A 63 19.31 -19.66 18.48
N PRO A 64 19.10 -20.97 18.29
CA PRO A 64 17.85 -21.51 17.74
C PRO A 64 16.61 -21.15 18.60
N VAL A 65 16.75 -21.07 19.92
CA VAL A 65 15.64 -20.70 20.81
C VAL A 65 15.28 -19.24 20.57
N LYS A 66 16.24 -18.34 20.51
CA LYS A 66 16.03 -16.92 20.23
C LYS A 66 15.44 -16.72 18.84
N LEU A 67 15.98 -17.41 17.82
CA LEU A 67 15.57 -17.27 16.43
C LEU A 67 14.10 -17.66 16.21
N HIS A 68 13.63 -18.70 16.90
CA HIS A 68 12.28 -19.26 16.73
C HIS A 68 11.31 -18.92 17.87
N SER A 69 11.71 -18.06 18.80
CA SER A 69 10.83 -17.60 19.90
C SER A 69 9.79 -16.60 19.41
N TYR A 70 8.69 -16.46 20.13
CA TYR A 70 7.75 -15.37 19.95
C TYR A 70 8.45 -14.02 20.07
N SER A 71 8.24 -13.14 19.10
CA SER A 71 8.61 -11.74 19.24
C SER A 71 7.56 -10.98 20.10
N PRO A 72 7.92 -9.84 20.70
CA PRO A 72 6.94 -8.94 21.33
C PRO A 72 5.84 -8.55 20.35
N SER A 73 4.64 -8.25 20.85
CA SER A 73 3.47 -7.94 20.02
C SER A 73 3.68 -6.78 19.04
N LEU A 74 4.57 -5.83 19.35
CA LEU A 74 4.92 -4.72 18.46
C LEU A 74 6.02 -5.07 17.45
N GLY A 75 6.59 -6.26 17.51
CA GLY A 75 7.77 -6.68 16.77
C GLY A 75 9.06 -6.57 17.60
N LEU A 76 10.15 -7.10 17.07
CA LEU A 76 11.47 -7.09 17.70
C LEU A 76 11.96 -5.65 17.92
N PRO A 77 12.43 -5.29 19.13
CA PRO A 77 12.93 -3.94 19.39
C PRO A 77 14.09 -3.52 18.48
N SER A 78 15.00 -4.46 18.14
CA SER A 78 16.09 -4.21 17.18
C SER A 78 15.57 -3.80 15.81
N THR A 79 14.62 -4.56 15.26
CA THR A 79 14.04 -4.30 13.95
C THR A 79 13.25 -2.98 13.94
N ARG A 80 12.47 -2.71 14.98
CA ARG A 80 11.74 -1.45 15.13
C ARG A 80 12.68 -0.25 15.19
N GLN A 81 13.79 -0.36 15.93
CA GLN A 81 14.79 0.70 16.01
C GLN A 81 15.51 0.85 14.67
N ALA A 82 15.90 -0.24 14.01
CA ALA A 82 16.53 -0.19 12.70
C ALA A 82 15.64 0.48 11.63
N VAL A 83 14.33 0.19 11.63
CA VAL A 83 13.36 0.90 10.76
C VAL A 83 13.32 2.38 11.09
N ALA A 84 13.25 2.77 12.37
CA ALA A 84 13.25 4.16 12.80
C ALA A 84 14.52 4.90 12.32
N ASP A 85 15.69 4.27 12.49
CA ASP A 85 16.99 4.83 12.08
C ASP A 85 17.09 5.00 10.56
N SER A 86 16.59 4.03 9.79
CA SER A 86 16.52 4.13 8.34
C SER A 86 15.62 5.29 7.89
N LEU A 87 14.44 5.44 8.47
CA LEU A 87 13.53 6.55 8.17
C LEU A 87 14.16 7.91 8.54
N ASN A 88 14.83 8.00 9.68
CA ASN A 88 15.51 9.21 10.12
C ASN A 88 16.66 9.60 9.17
N LYS A 89 17.49 8.63 8.80
CA LYS A 89 18.62 8.81 7.89
C LYS A 89 18.16 9.27 6.49
N ARG A 90 17.12 8.62 5.96
CA ARG A 90 16.65 8.86 4.59
C ARG A 90 15.82 10.13 4.46
N PHE A 91 15.02 10.46 5.46
CA PHE A 91 14.03 11.53 5.34
C PHE A 91 14.21 12.67 6.36
N GLY A 92 15.21 12.61 7.24
CA GLY A 92 15.46 13.65 8.23
C GLY A 92 14.35 13.80 9.26
N MET A 93 13.80 12.67 9.71
CA MET A 93 12.76 12.58 10.74
C MET A 93 13.38 12.28 12.12
N ASN A 94 12.54 12.13 13.15
CA ASN A 94 12.95 11.83 14.53
C ASN A 94 12.18 10.63 15.09
N TYR A 95 12.01 9.58 14.30
CA TYR A 95 11.39 8.34 14.75
C TYR A 95 12.23 7.66 15.82
N THR A 96 11.57 7.00 16.76
CA THR A 96 12.15 6.01 17.67
C THR A 96 11.40 4.69 17.49
N MET A 97 11.86 3.61 18.08
CA MET A 97 11.14 2.34 18.02
C MET A 97 9.69 2.45 18.55
N ASP A 98 9.39 3.43 19.42
CA ASP A 98 8.05 3.63 19.96
C ASP A 98 7.03 4.15 18.94
N HIS A 99 7.50 4.61 17.77
CA HIS A 99 6.67 5.06 16.66
C HIS A 99 6.47 3.98 15.59
N ILE A 100 7.08 2.80 15.77
CA ILE A 100 7.10 1.72 14.79
C ILE A 100 6.39 0.47 15.32
N PHE A 101 5.51 -0.10 14.50
CA PHE A 101 4.86 -1.39 14.73
C PHE A 101 5.11 -2.30 13.53
N MET A 102 5.74 -3.47 13.75
CA MET A 102 6.00 -4.45 12.69
C MET A 102 4.73 -5.22 12.35
N THR A 103 4.41 -5.31 11.07
CA THR A 103 3.13 -5.86 10.58
C THR A 103 3.33 -6.94 9.51
N SER A 104 2.29 -7.76 9.31
CA SER A 104 2.25 -8.71 8.19
C SER A 104 1.96 -7.98 6.88
N ALA A 105 2.91 -7.17 6.42
CA ALA A 105 2.86 -6.27 5.28
C ALA A 105 1.87 -5.08 5.45
N ALA A 106 1.76 -4.22 4.41
CA ALA A 106 0.94 -3.01 4.45
C ALA A 106 -0.55 -3.29 4.68
N ALA A 107 -1.10 -4.39 4.17
CA ALA A 107 -2.49 -4.76 4.37
C ALA A 107 -2.87 -4.87 5.86
N SER A 108 -2.02 -5.50 6.65
CA SER A 108 -2.18 -5.59 8.10
C SER A 108 -2.00 -4.23 8.77
N ALA A 109 -1.02 -3.42 8.33
CA ALA A 109 -0.81 -2.06 8.83
C ALA A 109 -2.06 -1.19 8.62
N LEU A 110 -2.63 -1.19 7.41
CA LEU A 110 -3.86 -0.47 7.06
C LEU A 110 -5.05 -0.89 7.92
N ALA A 111 -5.26 -2.20 8.04
CA ALA A 111 -6.36 -2.75 8.84
C ALA A 111 -6.26 -2.34 10.33
N HIS A 112 -5.05 -2.20 10.87
CA HIS A 112 -4.83 -1.77 12.24
C HIS A 112 -4.89 -0.25 12.37
N ALA A 113 -4.28 0.51 11.45
CA ALA A 113 -4.36 1.96 11.44
C ALA A 113 -5.82 2.45 11.41
N LEU A 114 -6.63 1.91 10.50
CA LEU A 114 -8.06 2.22 10.41
C LEU A 114 -8.78 1.94 11.74
N ARG A 115 -8.57 0.76 12.34
CA ARG A 115 -9.18 0.41 13.64
C ARG A 115 -8.71 1.28 14.80
N CYS A 116 -7.52 1.87 14.71
CA CYS A 116 -7.05 2.81 15.75
C CYS A 116 -7.80 4.13 15.72
N VAL A 117 -8.21 4.59 14.53
CA VAL A 117 -8.69 5.97 14.34
C VAL A 117 -10.15 6.07 13.94
N THR A 118 -10.84 4.93 13.71
CA THR A 118 -12.25 4.92 13.31
C THR A 118 -13.10 4.01 14.17
N LYS A 119 -14.37 4.33 14.29
CA LYS A 119 -15.42 3.56 14.95
C LYS A 119 -16.70 3.57 14.10
N ASP A 120 -17.72 2.90 14.57
CA ASP A 120 -19.04 2.88 13.93
C ASP A 120 -19.60 4.32 13.78
N GLY A 121 -20.06 4.64 12.57
CA GLY A 121 -20.59 5.96 12.19
C GLY A 121 -19.56 6.98 11.71
N ASP A 122 -18.27 6.69 11.82
CA ASP A 122 -17.23 7.56 11.27
C ASP A 122 -17.11 7.43 9.74
N GLU A 123 -16.37 8.34 9.13
CA GLU A 123 -16.16 8.40 7.70
C GLU A 123 -14.65 8.43 7.37
N VAL A 124 -14.28 7.70 6.32
CA VAL A 124 -12.94 7.71 5.72
C VAL A 124 -13.07 8.14 4.27
N ILE A 125 -12.26 9.10 3.83
CA ILE A 125 -12.24 9.55 2.43
C ILE A 125 -11.03 8.93 1.71
N THR A 126 -11.24 8.48 0.46
CA THR A 126 -10.17 8.08 -0.46
C THR A 126 -10.42 8.68 -1.85
N PHE A 127 -9.42 8.62 -2.73
CA PHE A 127 -9.46 9.22 -4.06
C PHE A 127 -9.42 8.13 -5.14
N ALA A 128 -10.33 8.21 -6.11
CA ALA A 128 -10.32 7.30 -7.26
C ALA A 128 -9.17 7.66 -8.23
N PRO A 129 -8.56 6.68 -8.91
CA PRO A 129 -8.74 5.25 -8.71
C PRO A 129 -7.98 4.77 -7.46
N TYR A 130 -8.50 3.76 -6.79
CA TYR A 130 -7.96 3.27 -5.51
C TYR A 130 -7.87 1.75 -5.46
N PHE A 131 -7.11 1.22 -4.51
CA PHE A 131 -7.00 -0.22 -4.29
C PHE A 131 -8.31 -0.79 -3.72
N PRO A 132 -8.98 -1.75 -4.40
CA PRO A 132 -10.34 -2.18 -4.05
C PRO A 132 -10.51 -2.72 -2.63
N GLU A 133 -9.45 -3.25 -2.02
CA GLU A 133 -9.49 -3.78 -0.66
C GLU A 133 -9.68 -2.69 0.42
N TYR A 134 -9.60 -1.40 0.07
CA TYR A 134 -9.91 -0.32 1.02
C TYR A 134 -11.36 -0.38 1.48
N VAL A 135 -12.28 -0.81 0.59
CA VAL A 135 -13.70 -0.98 0.94
C VAL A 135 -13.86 -1.90 2.16
N PRO A 136 -13.45 -3.19 2.11
CA PRO A 136 -13.59 -4.07 3.26
C PRO A 136 -12.73 -3.65 4.47
N TYR A 137 -11.59 -2.99 4.29
CA TYR A 137 -10.79 -2.51 5.43
C TYR A 137 -11.52 -1.43 6.21
N VAL A 138 -12.14 -0.47 5.53
CA VAL A 138 -12.91 0.61 6.16
C VAL A 138 -14.23 0.10 6.70
N THR A 139 -15.06 -0.58 5.88
CA THR A 139 -16.37 -1.06 6.31
C THR A 139 -16.29 -2.10 7.43
N GLY A 140 -15.17 -2.84 7.52
CA GLY A 140 -14.89 -3.76 8.61
C GLY A 140 -14.61 -3.08 9.98
N THR A 141 -14.51 -1.76 10.03
CA THR A 141 -14.46 -0.99 11.29
C THR A 141 -15.80 -0.38 11.71
N GLY A 142 -16.84 -0.50 10.86
CA GLY A 142 -18.11 0.19 11.02
C GLY A 142 -18.15 1.59 10.38
N ALA A 143 -17.02 2.07 9.84
CA ALA A 143 -16.95 3.36 9.15
C ALA A 143 -17.43 3.26 7.71
N THR A 144 -17.80 4.42 7.14
CA THR A 144 -18.18 4.58 5.74
C THR A 144 -16.96 5.01 4.92
N LEU A 145 -16.78 4.42 3.72
CA LEU A 145 -15.78 4.87 2.76
C LEU A 145 -16.44 5.82 1.74
N THR A 146 -16.01 7.08 1.75
CA THR A 146 -16.37 8.06 0.72
C THR A 146 -15.28 8.16 -0.32
N VAL A 147 -15.64 8.00 -1.59
CA VAL A 147 -14.70 8.01 -2.72
C VAL A 147 -14.83 9.31 -3.49
N ILE A 148 -13.75 10.09 -3.54
CA ILE A 148 -13.70 11.32 -4.33
C ILE A 148 -13.46 10.95 -5.80
N PRO A 149 -14.27 11.47 -6.74
CA PRO A 149 -14.09 11.23 -8.17
C PRO A 149 -12.70 11.69 -8.66
N ALA A 150 -12.13 10.92 -9.56
CA ALA A 150 -10.83 11.23 -10.14
C ALA A 150 -10.85 12.51 -11.00
N ASP A 151 -9.77 13.28 -10.98
CA ASP A 151 -9.39 14.08 -12.13
C ASP A 151 -8.78 13.11 -13.17
N ILE A 152 -9.56 12.78 -14.17
CA ILE A 152 -9.16 11.78 -15.19
C ILE A 152 -8.04 12.25 -16.11
N THR A 153 -7.64 13.52 -16.06
CA THR A 153 -6.56 14.08 -16.88
C THR A 153 -5.19 13.91 -16.23
N THR A 154 -5.15 13.89 -14.89
CA THR A 154 -3.90 13.84 -14.13
C THR A 154 -3.87 12.74 -13.07
N PHE A 155 -5.02 12.27 -12.64
CA PHE A 155 -5.22 11.44 -11.45
C PHE A 155 -4.63 12.04 -10.15
N GLN A 156 -4.32 13.36 -10.15
CA GLN A 156 -4.08 14.09 -8.91
C GLN A 156 -5.40 14.29 -8.14
N ILE A 157 -5.32 14.72 -6.89
CA ILE A 157 -6.50 14.93 -6.05
C ILE A 157 -7.42 15.99 -6.66
N ASN A 158 -8.68 15.63 -6.85
CA ASN A 158 -9.75 16.56 -7.21
C ASN A 158 -10.18 17.33 -5.94
N PHE A 159 -9.50 18.43 -5.67
CA PHE A 159 -9.72 19.20 -4.45
C PHE A 159 -11.10 19.85 -4.36
N GLU A 160 -11.72 20.18 -5.49
CA GLU A 160 -13.07 20.75 -5.49
C GLU A 160 -14.09 19.76 -4.92
N GLU A 161 -14.07 18.52 -5.40
CA GLU A 161 -14.96 17.46 -4.91
C GLU A 161 -14.56 17.00 -3.50
N PHE A 162 -13.25 17.00 -3.19
CA PHE A 162 -12.76 16.67 -1.85
C PHE A 162 -13.29 17.66 -0.79
N GLU A 163 -13.17 18.95 -1.02
CA GLU A 163 -13.63 19.99 -0.07
C GLU A 163 -15.15 19.94 0.16
N LYS A 164 -15.94 19.56 -0.87
CA LYS A 164 -17.40 19.35 -0.74
C LYS A 164 -17.76 18.14 0.13
N ALA A 165 -16.91 17.10 0.12
CA ALA A 165 -17.15 15.88 0.88
C ALA A 165 -16.74 15.98 2.35
N LEU A 166 -15.90 16.96 2.72
CA LEU A 166 -15.43 17.12 4.09
C LEU A 166 -16.58 17.51 5.04
N ASN A 167 -16.67 16.78 6.15
CA ASN A 167 -17.66 17.00 7.20
C ASN A 167 -17.10 16.52 8.57
N PRO A 168 -17.74 16.87 9.71
CA PRO A 168 -17.22 16.53 11.04
C PRO A 168 -17.12 15.03 11.39
N ASN A 169 -17.71 14.13 10.60
CA ASN A 169 -17.58 12.68 10.82
C ASN A 169 -16.30 12.09 10.16
N VAL A 170 -15.61 12.88 9.33
CA VAL A 170 -14.38 12.44 8.66
C VAL A 170 -13.24 12.33 9.68
N GLN A 171 -12.80 11.09 9.95
CA GLN A 171 -11.72 10.80 10.90
C GLN A 171 -10.39 10.53 10.20
N ALA A 172 -10.42 10.05 8.96
CA ALA A 172 -9.21 9.76 8.22
C ALA A 172 -9.34 9.98 6.72
N ILE A 173 -8.21 10.32 6.10
CA ILE A 173 -8.01 10.31 4.66
C ILE A 173 -7.06 9.16 4.34
N LEU A 174 -7.45 8.28 3.41
CA LEU A 174 -6.64 7.15 2.98
C LEU A 174 -6.11 7.39 1.57
N ILE A 175 -4.79 7.46 1.44
CA ILE A 175 -4.12 7.69 0.16
C ILE A 175 -3.13 6.57 -0.16
N ASN A 176 -2.84 6.40 -1.45
CA ASN A 176 -1.79 5.51 -1.94
C ASN A 176 -0.94 6.25 -2.98
N SER A 177 0.33 6.50 -2.64
CA SER A 177 1.27 7.20 -3.53
C SER A 177 2.70 6.66 -3.32
N PRO A 178 3.34 6.15 -4.40
CA PRO A 178 2.82 5.91 -5.76
C PRO A 178 1.60 5.01 -5.81
N ASN A 179 0.68 5.26 -6.76
CA ASN A 179 -0.68 4.73 -6.73
C ASN A 179 -0.86 3.39 -7.46
N ASN A 180 -1.57 2.49 -6.83
CA ASN A 180 -2.20 1.32 -7.44
C ASN A 180 -3.70 1.62 -7.63
N PRO A 181 -4.26 1.68 -8.85
CA PRO A 181 -3.72 1.12 -10.09
C PRO A 181 -3.15 2.14 -11.09
N SER A 182 -3.21 3.44 -10.83
CA SER A 182 -2.93 4.46 -11.86
C SER A 182 -1.44 4.65 -12.19
N GLY A 183 -0.53 4.24 -11.28
CA GLY A 183 0.91 4.49 -11.42
C GLY A 183 1.33 5.95 -11.18
N ILE A 184 0.39 6.84 -10.85
CA ILE A 184 0.72 8.25 -10.59
C ILE A 184 1.37 8.43 -9.22
N VAL A 185 2.08 9.53 -9.07
CA VAL A 185 2.67 9.96 -7.80
C VAL A 185 2.06 11.30 -7.42
N TYR A 186 1.58 11.45 -6.20
CA TYR A 186 1.16 12.75 -5.70
C TYR A 186 2.36 13.63 -5.45
N SER A 187 2.38 14.81 -6.08
CA SER A 187 3.47 15.77 -5.95
C SER A 187 3.55 16.38 -4.55
N THR A 188 4.71 16.98 -4.24
CA THR A 188 4.88 17.78 -3.00
C THR A 188 3.81 18.87 -2.89
N ALA A 189 3.47 19.53 -3.99
CA ALA A 189 2.43 20.56 -4.01
C ALA A 189 1.05 19.98 -3.70
N THR A 190 0.69 18.81 -4.25
CA THR A 190 -0.57 18.11 -4.00
C THR A 190 -0.70 17.75 -2.52
N ILE A 191 0.32 17.12 -1.94
CA ILE A 191 0.29 16.70 -0.53
C ILE A 191 0.32 17.91 0.42
N THR A 192 1.07 18.96 0.11
CA THR A 192 1.07 20.19 0.92
C THR A 192 -0.32 20.83 0.95
N LYS A 193 -0.97 20.96 -0.22
CA LYS A 193 -2.35 21.49 -0.26
C LYS A 193 -3.33 20.61 0.52
N LEU A 194 -3.23 19.28 0.41
CA LEU A 194 -4.03 18.35 1.21
C LEU A 194 -3.82 18.62 2.71
N ALA A 195 -2.56 18.67 3.17
CA ALA A 195 -2.21 18.90 4.57
C ALA A 195 -2.76 20.24 5.10
N ASP A 196 -2.69 21.31 4.31
CA ASP A 196 -3.20 22.63 4.70
C ASP A 196 -4.72 22.64 4.86
N ILE A 197 -5.44 21.94 3.97
CA ILE A 197 -6.91 21.77 4.10
C ILE A 197 -7.22 20.98 5.37
N LEU A 198 -6.51 19.86 5.63
CA LEU A 198 -6.73 19.05 6.83
C LEU A 198 -6.51 19.85 8.10
N ARG A 199 -5.40 20.60 8.22
CA ARG A 199 -5.12 21.48 9.38
C ARG A 199 -6.22 22.53 9.60
N ALA A 200 -6.78 23.08 8.53
CA ALA A 200 -7.90 24.02 8.64
C ALA A 200 -9.16 23.34 9.17
N LYS A 201 -9.45 22.13 8.67
CA LYS A 201 -10.64 21.36 9.06
C LYS A 201 -10.52 20.75 10.46
N GLU A 202 -9.36 20.35 10.92
CA GLU A 202 -9.12 19.95 12.32
C GLU A 202 -9.49 21.06 13.30
N LYS A 203 -9.10 22.30 12.98
CA LYS A 203 -9.48 23.47 13.81
C LYS A 203 -10.98 23.73 13.77
N GLU A 204 -11.63 23.54 12.62
CA GLU A 204 -13.06 23.73 12.43
C GLU A 204 -13.88 22.64 13.17
N TYR A 205 -13.45 21.37 13.07
CA TYR A 205 -14.18 20.23 13.61
C TYR A 205 -13.83 19.94 15.07
N GLY A 206 -12.67 20.41 15.56
CA GLY A 206 -12.22 20.24 16.94
C GLY A 206 -11.66 18.86 17.25
N HIS A 207 -11.24 18.12 16.23
CA HIS A 207 -10.57 16.82 16.37
C HIS A 207 -9.52 16.59 15.25
N PRO A 208 -8.51 15.74 15.46
CA PRO A 208 -7.54 15.39 14.42
C PRO A 208 -8.19 14.62 13.26
N ILE A 209 -7.67 14.83 12.05
CA ILE A 209 -8.00 14.04 10.85
C ILE A 209 -6.74 13.30 10.43
N TYR A 210 -6.71 11.98 10.57
CA TYR A 210 -5.51 11.20 10.29
C TYR A 210 -5.30 10.98 8.80
N LEU A 211 -4.07 11.19 8.32
CA LEU A 211 -3.67 10.83 6.95
C LEU A 211 -3.03 9.45 6.97
N ILE A 212 -3.78 8.44 6.55
CA ILE A 212 -3.27 7.06 6.40
C ILE A 212 -2.65 6.96 5.03
N SER A 213 -1.33 6.81 5.00
CA SER A 213 -0.54 6.74 3.76
C SER A 213 -0.12 5.30 3.49
N ASP A 214 -0.72 4.70 2.47
CA ASP A 214 -0.37 3.36 1.97
C ASP A 214 0.81 3.46 1.01
N GLU A 215 1.99 2.99 1.44
CA GLU A 215 3.26 3.25 0.78
C GLU A 215 4.06 2.00 0.34
N PRO A 216 3.44 0.92 -0.15
CA PRO A 216 4.19 -0.26 -0.57
C PRO A 216 5.09 -0.02 -1.80
N TYR A 217 4.84 1.06 -2.54
CA TYR A 217 5.56 1.45 -3.75
C TYR A 217 6.49 2.65 -3.56
N ARG A 218 6.75 3.10 -2.33
CA ARG A 218 7.51 4.32 -2.01
C ARG A 218 8.82 4.43 -2.78
N GLU A 219 9.55 3.34 -2.95
CA GLU A 219 10.85 3.31 -3.64
C GLU A 219 10.73 3.13 -5.16
N ILE A 220 9.54 2.80 -5.68
CA ILE A 220 9.33 2.58 -7.12
C ILE A 220 8.82 3.89 -7.72
N VAL A 221 9.74 4.84 -7.88
CA VAL A 221 9.52 6.16 -8.48
C VAL A 221 10.48 6.32 -9.64
N PHE A 222 9.98 6.79 -10.77
CA PHE A 222 10.78 6.95 -11.98
C PHE A 222 11.56 8.26 -11.99
N ALA A 223 12.61 8.32 -12.83
CA ALA A 223 13.53 9.44 -12.86
C ALA A 223 12.82 10.78 -13.09
N GLY A 224 13.16 11.79 -12.29
CA GLY A 224 12.64 13.15 -12.39
C GLY A 224 11.25 13.39 -11.79
N VAL A 225 10.61 12.37 -11.21
CA VAL A 225 9.30 12.52 -10.57
C VAL A 225 9.45 13.06 -9.14
N ASP A 226 8.66 14.09 -8.81
CA ASP A 226 8.53 14.63 -7.45
C ASP A 226 7.71 13.68 -6.57
N ALA A 227 8.37 13.02 -5.61
CA ALA A 227 7.76 12.04 -4.71
C ALA A 227 8.12 12.38 -3.25
N PRO A 228 7.30 13.15 -2.54
CA PRO A 228 7.58 13.54 -1.17
C PRO A 228 7.45 12.37 -0.19
N PHE A 229 8.22 12.39 0.90
CA PHE A 229 7.91 11.58 2.08
C PHE A 229 6.73 12.21 2.84
N ILE A 230 5.56 11.61 2.76
CA ILE A 230 4.28 12.20 3.16
C ILE A 230 4.25 12.61 4.63
N SER A 231 4.78 11.78 5.52
CA SER A 231 4.93 12.11 6.96
C SER A 231 5.69 13.41 7.24
N LYS A 232 6.49 13.91 6.29
CA LYS A 232 7.22 15.17 6.46
C LYS A 232 6.34 16.41 6.27
N LEU A 233 5.20 16.24 5.63
CA LEU A 233 4.32 17.32 5.21
C LEU A 233 3.08 17.48 6.10
N TYR A 234 2.71 16.43 6.84
CA TYR A 234 1.56 16.45 7.73
C TYR A 234 1.80 15.67 9.02
N GLU A 235 1.52 16.29 10.15
CA GLU A 235 1.81 15.77 11.49
C GLU A 235 0.98 14.53 11.87
N ASN A 236 -0.31 14.50 11.53
CA ASN A 236 -1.19 13.36 11.87
C ASN A 236 -1.14 12.26 10.80
N THR A 237 0.08 11.89 10.36
CA THR A 237 0.30 10.85 9.35
C THR A 237 0.61 9.50 9.96
N ILE A 238 -0.09 8.47 9.48
CA ILE A 238 0.18 7.06 9.74
C ILE A 238 0.65 6.43 8.43
N CYS A 239 1.94 6.10 8.34
CA CYS A 239 2.52 5.43 7.19
C CYS A 239 2.34 3.91 7.32
N CYS A 240 1.81 3.26 6.30
CA CYS A 240 1.65 1.82 6.16
C CYS A 240 2.56 1.31 5.05
N TYR A 241 3.66 0.67 5.40
CA TYR A 241 4.70 0.24 4.46
C TYR A 241 4.81 -1.29 4.36
N SER A 242 5.27 -1.75 3.19
CA SER A 242 5.57 -3.16 2.95
C SER A 242 6.86 -3.34 2.15
N PHE A 243 7.65 -4.32 2.52
CA PHE A 243 8.82 -4.79 1.76
C PHE A 243 8.44 -5.65 0.55
N SER A 244 7.15 -5.87 0.32
CA SER A 244 6.63 -6.73 -0.76
C SER A 244 7.08 -6.29 -2.16
N LYS A 245 7.27 -4.97 -2.39
CA LYS A 245 7.47 -4.42 -3.74
C LYS A 245 8.90 -3.93 -3.95
N SER A 246 9.41 -3.09 -3.06
CA SER A 246 10.73 -2.47 -3.17
C SER A 246 11.90 -3.46 -3.14
N VAL A 247 11.77 -4.53 -2.35
CA VAL A 247 12.79 -5.59 -2.20
C VAL A 247 12.28 -6.98 -2.58
N SER A 248 11.15 -7.05 -3.30
CA SER A 248 10.60 -8.31 -3.83
C SER A 248 10.35 -9.42 -2.79
N LEU A 249 9.80 -9.06 -1.63
CA LEU A 249 9.47 -9.98 -0.53
C LEU A 249 7.96 -10.12 -0.27
N PRO A 250 7.10 -10.34 -1.29
CA PRO A 250 5.65 -10.44 -1.04
C PRO A 250 5.26 -11.69 -0.26
N GLY A 251 6.03 -12.77 -0.36
CA GLY A 251 5.78 -14.06 0.32
C GLY A 251 6.08 -14.03 1.81
N GLU A 252 7.04 -13.23 2.26
CA GLU A 252 7.50 -13.14 3.65
C GLU A 252 6.54 -12.38 4.55
N ARG A 253 5.58 -11.65 3.98
CA ARG A 253 4.56 -10.92 4.71
C ARG A 253 5.16 -10.00 5.78
N ILE A 254 6.08 -9.12 5.39
CA ILE A 254 6.78 -8.18 6.27
C ILE A 254 6.56 -6.74 5.86
N GLY A 255 6.26 -5.89 6.84
CA GLY A 255 6.06 -4.45 6.69
C GLY A 255 6.00 -3.78 8.05
N TYR A 256 5.60 -2.52 8.06
CA TYR A 256 5.43 -1.78 9.31
C TYR A 256 4.37 -0.68 9.19
N MET A 257 3.80 -0.31 10.33
CA MET A 257 3.10 0.93 10.56
C MET A 257 4.06 1.88 11.27
N ALA A 258 4.22 3.10 10.74
CA ALA A 258 5.00 4.15 11.38
C ALA A 258 4.12 5.38 11.60
N VAL A 259 3.97 5.80 12.85
CA VAL A 259 3.21 7.01 13.19
C VAL A 259 4.17 8.18 13.31
N ASN A 260 3.85 9.28 12.63
CA ASN A 260 4.68 10.49 12.64
C ASN A 260 5.00 10.93 14.07
N PRO A 261 6.28 11.15 14.43
CA PRO A 261 6.67 11.59 15.77
C PRO A 261 6.05 12.92 16.22
N ALA A 262 5.59 13.76 15.29
CA ALA A 262 4.90 15.01 15.60
C ALA A 262 3.40 14.82 15.92
N CYS A 263 2.83 13.66 15.67
CA CYS A 263 1.47 13.33 16.09
C CYS A 263 1.40 13.24 17.61
N GLU A 264 0.44 13.93 18.23
CA GLU A 264 0.30 13.98 19.70
C GLU A 264 0.13 12.58 20.30
N ASP A 265 -0.69 11.71 19.67
CA ASP A 265 -1.01 10.38 20.12
C ASP A 265 -0.12 9.28 19.51
N ALA A 266 1.03 9.62 18.91
CA ALA A 266 1.83 8.69 18.12
C ALA A 266 2.13 7.36 18.84
N LYS A 267 2.64 7.44 20.07
CA LYS A 267 2.99 6.25 20.87
C LYS A 267 1.74 5.47 21.29
N LEU A 268 0.66 6.15 21.59
CA LEU A 268 -0.61 5.52 21.97
C LEU A 268 -1.19 4.74 20.78
N LEU A 269 -1.19 5.32 19.58
CA LEU A 269 -1.63 4.65 18.36
C LEU A 269 -0.85 3.37 18.06
N VAL A 270 0.47 3.38 18.27
CA VAL A 270 1.32 2.18 18.13
C VAL A 270 0.94 1.11 19.16
N LEU A 271 0.72 1.50 20.41
CA LEU A 271 0.29 0.56 21.46
C LEU A 271 -1.11 -0.01 21.17
N MET A 272 -2.04 0.83 20.72
CA MET A 272 -3.38 0.40 20.32
C MET A 272 -3.32 -0.59 19.15
N ALA A 273 -2.53 -0.32 18.11
CA ALA A 273 -2.34 -1.21 16.98
C ALA A 273 -1.83 -2.59 17.41
N GLY A 274 -0.88 -2.63 18.36
CA GLY A 274 -0.39 -3.87 18.96
C GLY A 274 -1.46 -4.67 19.70
N GLN A 275 -2.38 -4.00 20.41
CA GLN A 275 -3.52 -4.67 21.06
C GLN A 275 -4.52 -5.17 20.03
N ILE A 276 -4.89 -4.35 19.04
CA ILE A 276 -5.80 -4.72 17.94
C ILE A 276 -5.24 -5.94 17.20
N SER A 277 -3.95 -5.97 16.92
CA SER A 277 -3.27 -7.10 16.27
C SER A 277 -3.49 -8.41 17.02
N ARG A 278 -3.32 -8.39 18.34
CA ARG A 278 -3.57 -9.56 19.20
C ARG A 278 -5.02 -10.03 19.16
N PHE A 279 -5.98 -9.09 19.26
CA PHE A 279 -7.41 -9.42 19.27
C PHE A 279 -7.92 -9.92 17.92
N THR A 280 -7.33 -9.43 16.82
CA THR A 280 -7.72 -9.84 15.47
C THR A 280 -6.94 -11.07 14.96
N GLY A 281 -6.01 -11.60 15.78
CA GLY A 281 -5.21 -12.78 15.41
C GLY A 281 -4.10 -12.50 14.37
N HIS A 282 -3.79 -11.23 14.11
CA HIS A 282 -2.72 -10.81 13.19
C HIS A 282 -1.44 -10.46 13.96
N ASN A 283 -0.93 -11.41 14.75
CA ASN A 283 0.31 -11.21 15.47
C ASN A 283 1.46 -10.79 14.54
N CYS A 284 2.54 -10.29 15.13
CA CYS A 284 3.71 -9.80 14.42
C CYS A 284 4.28 -10.83 13.41
N PRO A 285 5.03 -10.37 12.39
CA PRO A 285 5.69 -11.25 11.44
C PRO A 285 6.65 -12.24 12.11
N PRO A 286 7.05 -13.34 11.44
CA PRO A 286 8.01 -14.30 11.97
C PRO A 286 9.32 -13.64 12.43
N SER A 287 9.88 -14.06 13.56
CA SER A 287 11.07 -13.45 14.17
C SER A 287 12.28 -13.44 13.23
N ILE A 288 12.53 -14.55 12.55
CA ILE A 288 13.63 -14.66 11.58
C ILE A 288 13.50 -13.65 10.43
N ILE A 289 12.28 -13.43 9.92
CA ILE A 289 12.03 -12.46 8.84
C ILE A 289 12.26 -11.03 9.31
N GLN A 290 11.84 -10.72 10.55
CA GLN A 290 12.13 -9.41 11.16
C GLN A 290 13.63 -9.16 11.26
N MET A 291 14.42 -10.14 11.76
CA MET A 291 15.87 -10.03 11.83
C MET A 291 16.53 -9.92 10.45
N ALA A 292 16.03 -10.66 9.47
CA ALA A 292 16.61 -10.65 8.13
C ALA A 292 16.37 -9.35 7.37
N VAL A 293 15.19 -8.75 7.51
CA VAL A 293 14.83 -7.52 6.79
C VAL A 293 15.69 -6.32 7.22
N GLU A 294 16.30 -6.35 8.41
CA GLU A 294 17.24 -5.32 8.87
C GLU A 294 18.40 -5.11 7.87
N SER A 295 18.80 -6.16 7.14
CA SER A 295 19.89 -6.09 6.16
C SER A 295 19.55 -5.34 4.87
N VAL A 296 18.27 -5.08 4.60
CA VAL A 296 17.79 -4.49 3.34
C VAL A 296 16.97 -3.21 3.51
N LEU A 297 16.96 -2.61 4.70
CA LEU A 297 16.16 -1.41 5.00
C LEU A 297 16.47 -0.21 4.08
N ASP A 298 17.74 -0.07 3.68
CA ASP A 298 18.22 1.02 2.82
C ASP A 298 18.53 0.51 1.38
N GLN A 299 18.01 -0.65 1.00
CA GLN A 299 18.24 -1.27 -0.31
C GLN A 299 16.93 -1.45 -1.08
N THR A 300 17.05 -1.67 -2.38
CA THR A 300 15.96 -2.11 -3.26
C THR A 300 16.43 -3.25 -4.14
N SER A 301 15.50 -4.01 -4.69
CA SER A 301 15.75 -4.85 -5.87
C SER A 301 16.15 -3.96 -7.06
N ASP A 302 16.53 -4.54 -8.19
CA ASP A 302 16.80 -3.78 -9.42
C ASP A 302 15.49 -3.22 -10.00
N LEU A 303 15.14 -2.00 -9.60
CA LEU A 303 13.91 -1.32 -10.02
C LEU A 303 13.99 -0.71 -11.43
N SER A 304 15.18 -0.67 -12.06
CA SER A 304 15.39 -0.12 -13.40
C SER A 304 14.59 -0.86 -14.49
N ILE A 305 14.35 -2.15 -14.25
CA ILE A 305 13.53 -3.00 -15.12
C ILE A 305 12.09 -2.47 -15.24
N TYR A 306 11.52 -1.97 -14.14
CA TYR A 306 10.15 -1.41 -14.16
C TYR A 306 10.06 -0.13 -14.98
N GLU A 307 11.06 0.75 -14.88
CA GLU A 307 11.13 1.96 -15.70
C GLU A 307 11.34 1.64 -17.18
N THR A 308 12.19 0.67 -17.48
CA THR A 308 12.40 0.18 -18.86
C THR A 308 11.11 -0.37 -19.44
N ASN A 309 10.42 -1.24 -18.72
CA ASN A 309 9.15 -1.84 -19.15
C ASN A 309 8.06 -0.74 -19.33
N LYS A 310 7.96 0.20 -18.38
CA LYS A 310 7.05 1.35 -18.49
C LYS A 310 7.31 2.15 -19.76
N ASN A 311 8.56 2.47 -20.03
CA ASN A 311 8.90 3.27 -21.21
C ASN A 311 8.53 2.57 -22.53
N ILE A 312 8.77 1.25 -22.63
CA ILE A 312 8.40 0.45 -23.81
C ILE A 312 6.87 0.43 -23.96
N LEU A 313 6.16 0.02 -22.91
CA LEU A 313 4.71 -0.14 -22.95
C LEU A 313 3.98 1.19 -23.17
N TYR A 314 4.37 2.24 -22.45
CA TYR A 314 3.78 3.56 -22.58
C TYR A 314 3.92 4.09 -24.02
N LYS A 315 5.13 4.04 -24.58
CA LYS A 315 5.40 4.46 -25.95
C LYS A 315 4.56 3.69 -26.97
N GLU A 316 4.54 2.36 -26.87
CA GLU A 316 3.84 1.54 -27.87
C GLU A 316 2.32 1.60 -27.74
N LEU A 317 1.78 1.59 -26.52
CA LEU A 317 0.35 1.71 -26.31
C LEU A 317 -0.17 3.09 -26.77
N THR A 318 0.55 4.17 -26.45
CA THR A 318 0.20 5.52 -26.95
C THR A 318 0.28 5.60 -28.47
N ARG A 319 1.31 4.99 -29.08
CA ARG A 319 1.47 4.95 -30.54
C ARG A 319 0.30 4.26 -31.26
N ILE A 320 -0.29 3.23 -30.65
CA ILE A 320 -1.44 2.53 -31.23
C ILE A 320 -2.79 3.10 -30.82
N GLY A 321 -2.81 4.21 -30.07
CA GLY A 321 -4.01 5.01 -29.82
C GLY A 321 -4.63 4.86 -28.43
N TYR A 322 -3.97 4.19 -27.46
CA TYR A 322 -4.45 4.22 -26.08
C TYR A 322 -4.21 5.59 -25.43
N GLU A 323 -5.22 6.08 -24.73
CA GLU A 323 -5.12 7.25 -23.86
C GLU A 323 -4.80 6.81 -22.44
N MET A 324 -3.79 7.41 -21.81
CA MET A 324 -3.43 7.17 -20.41
C MET A 324 -2.61 8.31 -19.82
N VAL A 325 -2.68 8.48 -18.53
CA VAL A 325 -1.73 9.33 -17.79
C VAL A 325 -0.39 8.58 -17.70
N GLU A 326 0.72 9.26 -17.96
CA GLU A 326 2.04 8.65 -17.87
C GLU A 326 2.32 8.27 -16.41
N PRO A 327 2.66 7.00 -16.10
CA PRO A 327 2.98 6.59 -14.74
C PRO A 327 4.27 7.25 -14.24
N GLY A 328 4.21 7.80 -13.02
CA GLY A 328 5.38 8.35 -12.33
C GLY A 328 6.09 7.35 -11.43
N GLY A 329 5.46 6.22 -11.15
CA GLY A 329 5.99 5.16 -10.30
C GLY A 329 5.21 3.87 -10.40
N THR A 330 5.47 2.93 -9.49
CA THR A 330 4.93 1.58 -9.46
C THR A 330 5.35 0.72 -10.66
N PHE A 331 4.65 -0.39 -10.90
CA PHE A 331 4.72 -1.18 -12.13
C PHE A 331 3.32 -1.35 -12.75
N TYR A 332 2.44 -0.36 -12.52
CA TYR A 332 1.09 -0.33 -13.10
C TYR A 332 0.99 0.74 -14.17
N MET A 333 0.16 0.46 -15.15
CA MET A 333 -0.35 1.40 -16.14
C MET A 333 -1.87 1.31 -16.14
N PHE A 334 -2.52 2.44 -16.37
CA PHE A 334 -3.99 2.54 -16.33
C PHE A 334 -4.54 3.16 -17.62
N PRO A 335 -4.48 2.43 -18.75
CA PRO A 335 -4.99 2.91 -20.02
C PRO A 335 -6.51 2.93 -20.03
N ARG A 336 -7.07 3.91 -20.72
CA ARG A 336 -8.50 3.96 -21.00
C ARG A 336 -8.88 2.80 -21.95
N ALA A 337 -9.93 2.07 -21.59
CA ALA A 337 -10.48 1.03 -22.46
C ALA A 337 -10.94 1.63 -23.81
N LEU A 338 -10.78 0.88 -24.90
CA LEU A 338 -11.18 1.32 -26.24
C LEU A 338 -12.71 1.22 -26.50
N THR A 339 -13.45 0.73 -25.52
CA THR A 339 -14.91 0.65 -25.50
C THR A 339 -15.47 1.27 -24.22
N GLU A 340 -16.78 1.60 -24.21
CA GLU A 340 -17.43 2.19 -23.03
C GLU A 340 -17.42 1.24 -21.81
N ASP A 341 -17.60 -0.06 -22.05
CA ASP A 341 -17.54 -1.08 -21.00
C ASP A 341 -16.12 -1.69 -20.91
N ALA A 342 -15.36 -1.23 -19.91
CA ALA A 342 -14.01 -1.71 -19.65
C ALA A 342 -13.98 -3.19 -19.24
N ASN A 343 -15.02 -3.70 -18.55
CA ASN A 343 -15.08 -5.11 -18.15
C ASN A 343 -15.29 -6.01 -19.38
N GLU A 344 -16.21 -5.64 -20.24
CA GLU A 344 -16.42 -6.36 -21.51
C GLU A 344 -15.15 -6.36 -22.36
N PHE A 345 -14.48 -5.20 -22.47
CA PHE A 345 -13.22 -5.05 -23.19
C PHE A 345 -12.14 -6.00 -22.65
N CYS A 346 -11.92 -6.01 -21.33
CA CYS A 346 -10.92 -6.88 -20.71
C CYS A 346 -11.25 -8.37 -20.88
N TRP A 347 -12.52 -8.77 -20.70
CA TRP A 347 -12.93 -10.16 -20.92
C TRP A 347 -12.79 -10.60 -22.36
N ARG A 348 -13.03 -9.72 -23.33
CA ARG A 348 -12.81 -10.00 -24.74
C ARG A 348 -11.32 -10.19 -25.02
N ALA A 349 -10.45 -9.32 -24.52
CA ALA A 349 -9.01 -9.47 -24.64
C ALA A 349 -8.51 -10.79 -24.04
N ALA A 350 -9.01 -11.16 -22.87
CA ALA A 350 -8.66 -12.42 -22.21
C ALA A 350 -9.07 -13.65 -23.02
N LYS A 351 -10.28 -13.65 -23.59
CA LYS A 351 -10.85 -14.81 -24.30
C LYS A 351 -10.29 -14.97 -25.72
N GLU A 352 -10.10 -13.84 -26.44
CA GLU A 352 -9.72 -13.86 -27.84
C GLU A 352 -8.20 -13.80 -28.05
N LEU A 353 -7.47 -13.12 -27.15
CA LEU A 353 -6.04 -12.84 -27.30
C LEU A 353 -5.17 -13.46 -26.21
N ASN A 354 -5.75 -14.15 -25.21
CA ASN A 354 -5.07 -14.60 -23.99
C ASN A 354 -4.34 -13.46 -23.24
N LEU A 355 -4.81 -12.23 -23.40
CA LEU A 355 -4.29 -11.03 -22.73
C LEU A 355 -5.13 -10.75 -21.48
N ILE A 356 -4.52 -10.90 -20.29
CA ILE A 356 -5.23 -10.90 -19.01
C ILE A 356 -4.66 -9.82 -18.10
#